data_4d0fdb206a89d24c9626ff3fea39b831
#
_entry.id   4d0fdb206a89d24c9626ff3fea39b831
#
_cell.length_a   1.000
_cell.length_b   1.000
_cell.length_c   1.000
_cell.angle_alpha   90.00
_cell.angle_beta   90.00
_cell.angle_gamma   90.00
#
_symmetry.space_group_name_H-M   'P 1'
#
loop_
_entity.id
_entity.type
_entity.pdbx_description
1 polymer ?
#
loop_
_entity_poly.entity_id
_entity_poly.type
_entity_poly.pdbx_seq_one_letter_code
_entity_poly.pdbx_strand_id
1 'polypeptide(L)'
;MTEQDLNVIVATDCGSTTTKAILIERTDEGYRQTFRGEAPTTVEAPFEDVTRGVLNALTELEELSGRRILDGERIITPAHDNEGVDIYISTSSAGGGLQMMVAGVVKSMTAESAQRAALGAGAIVMDVLASNDQRAPHEKIERIRTLRPDMVLLSGGTDGGTVRHVVELAEFLAAANPRPRLGASFMLPIVYAGNKDAQAAIKETLGDKAELHITDNLRPVLERENLAPARDEIHDLFLKHVMAQAPGYKKLMSWVGAPIMPTPAAVGDLIQHVAQSRGLNIVGVDIGGATTDIFSDFLAPPPKGEPAGEGQRVFNRSVSANLGMSYSISNVLAETGLANIMRWLPFDMDEADLRDRIKNKMIRPTTVPHLLEELKIEQAIAREALRLAFEQHKQLAVGLKGVQRGRTISESFDESSSGDTLIT
;
A
#
# COMPACT_ATOMS: atom_id res chain seq x y z
N MET A 1 -8.97 -3.63 -26.88
CA MET A 1 -7.60 -4.07 -27.25
C MET A 1 -7.72 -5.50 -27.70
N THR A 2 -7.35 -5.82 -28.93
CA THR A 2 -7.18 -7.22 -29.35
C THR A 2 -6.12 -7.85 -28.45
N GLU A 3 -6.35 -9.11 -27.99
CA GLU A 3 -5.31 -9.89 -27.30
C GLU A 3 -4.07 -9.94 -28.21
N GLN A 4 -3.14 -9.03 -27.98
CA GLN A 4 -1.80 -9.18 -28.55
C GLN A 4 -1.10 -10.25 -27.75
N ASP A 5 -0.59 -11.26 -28.40
CA ASP A 5 0.27 -12.28 -27.78
C ASP A 5 1.55 -11.57 -27.30
N LEU A 6 1.61 -11.23 -26.00
CA LEU A 6 2.79 -10.68 -25.38
C LEU A 6 3.79 -11.80 -25.14
N ASN A 7 4.96 -11.73 -25.74
CA ASN A 7 6.00 -12.73 -25.54
C ASN A 7 7.10 -12.27 -24.60
N VAL A 8 7.37 -10.96 -24.60
CA VAL A 8 8.44 -10.35 -23.81
C VAL A 8 7.88 -9.16 -23.05
N ILE A 9 7.88 -9.25 -21.74
CA ILE A 9 7.38 -8.22 -20.85
C ILE A 9 8.52 -7.76 -19.94
N VAL A 10 8.70 -6.45 -19.82
CA VAL A 10 9.54 -5.88 -18.77
C VAL A 10 8.65 -5.17 -17.76
N ALA A 11 8.86 -5.49 -16.49
CA ALA A 11 8.20 -4.81 -15.38
C ALA A 11 9.25 -4.21 -14.44
N THR A 12 8.99 -3.00 -13.94
CA THR A 12 9.80 -2.39 -12.88
C THR A 12 8.97 -2.12 -11.65
N ASP A 13 9.62 -2.20 -10.49
CA ASP A 13 9.08 -1.75 -9.21
C ASP A 13 9.99 -0.67 -8.63
N CYS A 14 9.48 0.55 -8.56
CA CYS A 14 10.17 1.68 -7.97
C CYS A 14 9.90 1.71 -6.46
N GLY A 15 10.70 0.97 -5.69
CA GLY A 15 10.62 0.97 -4.22
C GLY A 15 11.19 2.25 -3.60
N SER A 16 11.06 2.39 -2.28
CA SER A 16 11.60 3.55 -1.54
C SER A 16 13.14 3.59 -1.50
N THR A 17 13.80 2.42 -1.60
CA THR A 17 15.27 2.31 -1.55
C THR A 17 15.87 1.73 -2.82
N THR A 18 15.18 0.78 -3.44
CA THR A 18 15.68 0.00 -4.59
C THR A 18 14.62 -0.04 -5.67
N THR A 19 15.03 0.25 -6.89
CA THR A 19 14.25 0.00 -8.11
C THR A 19 14.66 -1.36 -8.67
N LYS A 20 13.68 -2.21 -8.92
CA LYS A 20 13.87 -3.56 -9.46
C LYS A 20 13.32 -3.61 -10.88
N ALA A 21 13.99 -4.32 -11.76
CA ALA A 21 13.52 -4.62 -13.11
C ALA A 21 13.49 -6.13 -13.33
N ILE A 22 12.41 -6.66 -13.87
CA ILE A 22 12.29 -8.08 -14.20
C ILE A 22 11.96 -8.26 -15.67
N LEU A 23 12.58 -9.24 -16.29
CA LEU A 23 12.25 -9.73 -17.62
C LEU A 23 11.35 -10.97 -17.48
N ILE A 24 10.21 -10.93 -18.14
CA ILE A 24 9.24 -12.02 -18.18
C ILE A 24 9.09 -12.44 -19.63
N GLU A 25 9.35 -13.70 -19.91
CA GLU A 25 9.27 -14.26 -21.25
C GLU A 25 8.25 -15.38 -21.31
N ARG A 26 7.55 -15.48 -22.44
CA ARG A 26 6.62 -16.57 -22.72
C ARG A 26 7.42 -17.81 -23.13
N THR A 27 7.19 -18.90 -22.44
CA THR A 27 7.75 -20.23 -22.74
C THR A 27 6.62 -21.20 -23.08
N ASP A 28 6.96 -22.41 -23.49
CA ASP A 28 5.96 -23.48 -23.74
C ASP A 28 5.14 -23.82 -22.49
N GLU A 29 5.69 -23.55 -21.29
CA GLU A 29 5.03 -23.78 -20.00
C GLU A 29 4.28 -22.55 -19.46
N GLY A 30 4.22 -21.46 -20.23
CA GLY A 30 3.63 -20.16 -19.84
C GLY A 30 4.70 -19.10 -19.55
N TYR A 31 4.29 -18.00 -18.92
CA TYR A 31 5.20 -16.91 -18.61
C TYR A 31 6.16 -17.27 -17.47
N ARG A 32 7.43 -16.89 -17.63
CA ARG A 32 8.49 -17.09 -16.64
C ARG A 32 9.31 -15.82 -16.48
N GLN A 33 9.62 -15.46 -15.24
CA GLN A 33 10.67 -14.49 -14.96
C GLN A 33 12.02 -15.14 -15.28
N THR A 34 12.74 -14.57 -16.23
CA THR A 34 14.02 -15.12 -16.70
C THR A 34 15.21 -14.37 -16.11
N PHE A 35 15.12 -13.05 -16.00
CA PHE A 35 16.19 -12.19 -15.46
C PHE A 35 15.64 -11.13 -14.53
N ARG A 36 16.53 -10.59 -13.68
CA ARG A 36 16.23 -9.51 -12.76
C ARG A 36 17.44 -8.59 -12.64
N GLY A 37 17.22 -7.27 -12.76
CA GLY A 37 18.20 -6.22 -12.47
C GLY A 37 17.72 -5.35 -11.31
N GLU A 38 18.62 -4.71 -10.59
CA GLU A 38 18.33 -3.84 -9.46
C GLU A 38 19.23 -2.60 -9.47
N ALA A 39 18.70 -1.48 -9.04
CA ALA A 39 19.46 -0.25 -8.84
C ALA A 39 18.92 0.54 -7.65
N PRO A 40 19.71 1.41 -7.02
CA PRO A 40 19.22 2.36 -6.04
C PRO A 40 18.12 3.25 -6.64
N THR A 41 17.05 3.47 -5.89
CA THR A 41 16.01 4.43 -6.28
C THR A 41 16.56 5.85 -6.17
N THR A 42 16.17 6.72 -7.10
CA THR A 42 16.73 8.07 -7.29
C THR A 42 15.67 9.18 -7.21
N VAL A 43 14.52 8.90 -6.62
CA VAL A 43 13.42 9.87 -6.49
C VAL A 43 13.75 11.02 -5.53
N GLU A 44 14.61 10.76 -4.55
CA GLU A 44 15.05 11.76 -3.57
C GLU A 44 16.35 12.44 -3.98
N ALA A 45 16.70 13.50 -3.23
CA ALA A 45 17.97 14.20 -3.41
C ALA A 45 19.16 13.22 -3.28
N PRO A 46 20.23 13.38 -4.06
CA PRO A 46 20.52 14.54 -4.91
C PRO A 46 19.96 14.46 -6.33
N PHE A 47 19.32 13.36 -6.71
CA PHE A 47 18.91 13.14 -8.10
C PHE A 47 17.53 13.71 -8.42
N GLU A 48 16.57 13.54 -7.52
CA GLU A 48 15.18 13.99 -7.67
C GLU A 48 14.57 13.60 -9.04
N ASP A 49 14.82 12.36 -9.47
CA ASP A 49 14.35 11.81 -10.75
C ASP A 49 14.26 10.28 -10.68
N VAL A 50 13.05 9.73 -10.53
CA VAL A 50 12.83 8.29 -10.48
C VAL A 50 13.32 7.55 -11.73
N THR A 51 13.32 8.21 -12.90
CA THR A 51 13.69 7.58 -14.18
C THR A 51 15.14 7.14 -14.24
N ARG A 52 16.04 7.78 -13.49
CA ARG A 52 17.45 7.35 -13.41
C ARG A 52 17.61 5.98 -12.77
N GLY A 53 16.91 5.75 -11.65
CA GLY A 53 16.93 4.43 -11.00
C GLY A 53 16.33 3.35 -11.91
N VAL A 54 15.26 3.69 -12.64
CA VAL A 54 14.66 2.79 -13.63
C VAL A 54 15.64 2.45 -14.75
N LEU A 55 16.27 3.45 -15.35
CA LEU A 55 17.27 3.22 -16.43
C LEU A 55 18.44 2.38 -15.94
N ASN A 56 18.94 2.64 -14.73
CA ASN A 56 20.04 1.86 -14.18
C ASN A 56 19.63 0.38 -13.95
N ALA A 57 18.43 0.13 -13.42
CA ALA A 57 17.93 -1.23 -13.23
C ALA A 57 17.68 -1.96 -14.56
N LEU A 58 17.22 -1.22 -15.58
CA LEU A 58 17.06 -1.75 -16.95
C LEU A 58 18.42 -2.03 -17.61
N THR A 59 19.42 -1.17 -17.41
CA THR A 59 20.79 -1.40 -17.91
C THR A 59 21.38 -2.67 -17.31
N GLU A 60 21.25 -2.87 -15.99
CA GLU A 60 21.69 -4.11 -15.37
C GLU A 60 20.93 -5.33 -15.92
N LEU A 61 19.63 -5.16 -16.16
CA LEU A 61 18.82 -6.21 -16.80
C LEU A 61 19.30 -6.55 -18.22
N GLU A 62 19.70 -5.55 -19.03
CA GLU A 62 20.33 -5.74 -20.34
C GLU A 62 21.64 -6.53 -20.24
N GLU A 63 22.51 -6.15 -19.29
CA GLU A 63 23.81 -6.80 -19.07
C GLU A 63 23.64 -8.26 -18.67
N LEU A 64 22.67 -8.57 -17.80
CA LEU A 64 22.42 -9.92 -17.32
C LEU A 64 21.73 -10.80 -18.35
N SER A 65 20.79 -10.24 -19.13
CA SER A 65 20.00 -11.01 -20.10
C SER A 65 20.66 -11.09 -21.46
N GLY A 66 21.57 -10.16 -21.78
CA GLY A 66 22.11 -9.97 -23.14
C GLY A 66 21.10 -9.42 -24.15
N ARG A 67 19.90 -9.03 -23.70
CA ARG A 67 18.83 -8.45 -24.50
C ARG A 67 18.93 -6.94 -24.51
N ARG A 68 18.94 -6.31 -25.68
CA ARG A 68 18.90 -4.87 -25.79
C ARG A 68 17.48 -4.34 -25.54
N ILE A 69 17.27 -3.62 -24.45
CA ILE A 69 15.96 -3.08 -24.03
C ILE A 69 15.89 -1.57 -24.28
N LEU A 70 17.02 -0.87 -24.20
CA LEU A 70 17.12 0.57 -24.25
C LEU A 70 17.73 1.09 -25.55
N ASP A 71 17.19 2.19 -26.07
CA ASP A 71 17.82 3.05 -27.06
C ASP A 71 17.97 4.46 -26.45
N GLY A 72 19.13 4.70 -25.84
CA GLY A 72 19.36 5.85 -24.97
C GLY A 72 18.45 5.78 -23.73
N GLU A 73 17.54 6.74 -23.60
CA GLU A 73 16.56 6.76 -22.49
C GLU A 73 15.17 6.22 -22.91
N ARG A 74 15.05 5.57 -24.06
CA ARG A 74 13.77 5.04 -24.55
C ARG A 74 13.77 3.54 -24.47
N ILE A 75 12.64 2.97 -24.09
CA ILE A 75 12.41 1.54 -24.13
C ILE A 75 12.03 1.15 -25.56
N ILE A 76 12.76 0.19 -26.12
CA ILE A 76 12.51 -0.33 -27.46
C ILE A 76 11.24 -1.18 -27.43
N THR A 77 10.25 -0.81 -28.23
CA THR A 77 8.98 -1.52 -28.42
C THR A 77 8.56 -1.47 -29.88
N PRO A 78 8.00 -2.54 -30.46
CA PRO A 78 7.77 -3.89 -29.89
C PRO A 78 9.05 -4.74 -29.83
N ALA A 79 8.95 -5.92 -29.24
CA ALA A 79 10.03 -6.92 -29.23
C ALA A 79 10.29 -7.43 -30.66
N HIS A 80 11.57 -7.52 -31.03
CA HIS A 80 12.00 -8.16 -32.26
C HIS A 80 13.33 -8.89 -32.01
N ASP A 81 13.38 -10.19 -32.25
CA ASP A 81 14.54 -11.03 -31.96
C ASP A 81 15.05 -10.82 -30.50
N ASN A 82 16.32 -10.42 -30.36
CA ASN A 82 16.92 -10.14 -29.04
C ASN A 82 16.91 -8.63 -28.68
N GLU A 83 16.01 -7.86 -29.25
CA GLU A 83 15.82 -6.43 -28.97
C GLU A 83 14.40 -6.13 -28.55
N GLY A 84 14.26 -5.12 -27.67
CA GLY A 84 12.99 -4.54 -27.24
C GLY A 84 12.12 -5.48 -26.42
N VAL A 85 10.94 -4.98 -26.10
CA VAL A 85 9.92 -5.67 -25.31
C VAL A 85 8.54 -5.39 -25.92
N ASP A 86 7.59 -6.30 -25.76
CA ASP A 86 6.22 -6.09 -26.26
C ASP A 86 5.47 -5.06 -25.42
N ILE A 87 5.73 -5.07 -24.12
CA ILE A 87 5.17 -4.09 -23.18
C ILE A 87 6.15 -3.82 -22.03
N TYR A 88 6.18 -2.57 -21.61
CA TYR A 88 6.80 -2.15 -20.37
C TYR A 88 5.73 -1.68 -19.37
N ILE A 89 5.77 -2.21 -18.16
CA ILE A 89 4.87 -1.84 -17.06
C ILE A 89 5.67 -1.46 -15.81
N SER A 90 5.07 -0.69 -14.92
CA SER A 90 5.74 -0.27 -13.68
C SER A 90 4.78 -0.23 -12.51
N THR A 91 5.30 -0.59 -11.33
CA THR A 91 4.68 -0.31 -10.04
C THR A 91 5.54 0.68 -9.26
N SER A 92 4.97 1.36 -8.28
CA SER A 92 5.74 2.27 -7.45
C SER A 92 5.22 2.42 -6.03
N SER A 93 6.17 2.44 -5.09
CA SER A 93 6.01 2.92 -3.72
C SER A 93 7.03 4.00 -3.35
N ALA A 94 7.80 4.49 -4.35
CA ALA A 94 8.79 5.56 -4.14
C ALA A 94 8.11 6.92 -3.87
N GLY A 95 8.86 7.85 -3.28
CA GLY A 95 8.32 9.17 -2.91
C GLY A 95 7.40 9.15 -1.69
N GLY A 96 7.48 8.12 -0.85
CA GLY A 96 6.71 7.99 0.41
C GLY A 96 5.30 7.43 0.23
N GLY A 97 4.97 6.88 -0.96
CA GLY A 97 3.65 6.30 -1.25
C GLY A 97 2.49 7.31 -1.19
N LEU A 98 1.26 6.83 -1.28
CA LEU A 98 0.04 7.63 -1.11
C LEU A 98 -0.24 7.80 0.39
N GLN A 99 -0.07 8.99 0.91
CA GLN A 99 -0.35 9.32 2.31
C GLN A 99 -1.75 9.90 2.47
N MET A 100 -2.62 9.18 3.13
CA MET A 100 -4.02 9.56 3.30
C MET A 100 -4.40 9.79 4.77
N MET A 101 -5.33 10.68 4.98
CA MET A 101 -6.12 10.73 6.20
C MET A 101 -7.51 10.20 5.90
N VAL A 102 -8.08 9.45 6.83
CA VAL A 102 -9.46 8.99 6.72
C VAL A 102 -10.32 9.62 7.81
N ALA A 103 -11.56 9.94 7.47
CA ALA A 103 -12.53 10.50 8.40
C ALA A 103 -13.84 9.71 8.33
N GLY A 104 -14.39 9.35 9.50
CA GLY A 104 -15.65 8.62 9.56
C GLY A 104 -16.44 8.97 10.82
N VAL A 105 -17.76 8.87 10.76
CA VAL A 105 -18.62 9.27 11.89
C VAL A 105 -18.37 8.41 13.13
N VAL A 106 -18.31 7.09 12.98
CA VAL A 106 -18.10 6.15 14.10
C VAL A 106 -16.77 5.44 13.91
N LYS A 107 -15.88 5.56 14.93
CA LYS A 107 -14.51 5.04 14.86
C LYS A 107 -14.46 3.55 14.52
N SER A 108 -15.22 2.73 15.21
CA SER A 108 -15.28 1.26 15.07
C SER A 108 -16.20 0.76 13.94
N MET A 109 -16.64 1.64 13.03
CA MET A 109 -17.51 1.28 11.90
C MET A 109 -17.11 2.03 10.63
N THR A 110 -17.67 3.23 10.41
CA THR A 110 -17.46 3.98 9.16
C THR A 110 -16.03 4.47 9.00
N ALA A 111 -15.33 4.82 10.07
CA ALA A 111 -13.92 5.19 10.00
C ALA A 111 -13.03 3.97 9.71
N GLU A 112 -13.33 2.79 10.28
CA GLU A 112 -12.64 1.54 9.93
C GLU A 112 -12.91 1.11 8.49
N SER A 113 -14.15 1.27 7.99
CA SER A 113 -14.47 1.01 6.58
C SER A 113 -13.67 1.93 5.66
N ALA A 114 -13.56 3.22 5.99
CA ALA A 114 -12.74 4.18 5.27
C ALA A 114 -11.25 3.79 5.32
N GLN A 115 -10.77 3.36 6.48
CA GLN A 115 -9.39 2.88 6.61
C GLN A 115 -9.12 1.66 5.73
N ARG A 116 -10.04 0.67 5.71
CA ARG A 116 -9.91 -0.50 4.82
C ARG A 116 -9.95 -0.14 3.34
N ALA A 117 -10.80 0.81 2.95
CA ALA A 117 -10.83 1.28 1.57
C ALA A 117 -9.50 1.94 1.17
N ALA A 118 -8.99 2.87 1.97
CA ALA A 118 -7.71 3.55 1.73
C ALA A 118 -6.54 2.55 1.69
N LEU A 119 -6.43 1.64 2.67
CA LEU A 119 -5.41 0.60 2.70
C LEU A 119 -5.52 -0.33 1.48
N GLY A 120 -6.74 -0.73 1.11
CA GLY A 120 -6.97 -1.57 -0.07
C GLY A 120 -6.61 -0.88 -1.39
N ALA A 121 -6.68 0.46 -1.46
CA ALA A 121 -6.20 1.25 -2.59
C ALA A 121 -4.67 1.48 -2.60
N GLY A 122 -3.95 0.93 -1.65
CA GLY A 122 -2.50 1.07 -1.58
C GLY A 122 -2.00 2.25 -0.74
N ALA A 123 -2.88 2.94 -0.02
CA ALA A 123 -2.50 4.10 0.78
C ALA A 123 -1.86 3.72 2.12
N ILE A 124 -1.07 4.65 2.64
CA ILE A 124 -0.62 4.71 4.03
C ILE A 124 -1.60 5.62 4.77
N VAL A 125 -2.31 5.08 5.76
CA VAL A 125 -3.25 5.88 6.56
C VAL A 125 -2.50 6.56 7.69
N MET A 126 -2.32 7.89 7.57
CA MET A 126 -1.57 8.70 8.53
C MET A 126 -2.34 8.93 9.83
N ASP A 127 -3.66 9.07 9.75
CA ASP A 127 -4.55 9.25 10.91
C ASP A 127 -5.99 8.89 10.56
N VAL A 128 -6.74 8.52 11.60
CA VAL A 128 -8.16 8.20 11.54
C VAL A 128 -8.93 9.20 12.39
N LEU A 129 -9.71 10.05 11.75
CA LEU A 129 -10.57 11.04 12.40
C LEU A 129 -11.98 10.45 12.58
N ALA A 130 -12.55 10.61 13.78
CA ALA A 130 -13.94 10.21 14.01
C ALA A 130 -14.69 11.25 14.86
N SER A 131 -16.01 11.32 14.72
CA SER A 131 -16.81 12.21 15.57
C SER A 131 -16.70 11.81 17.03
N ASN A 132 -16.57 10.50 17.31
CA ASN A 132 -16.48 9.92 18.65
C ASN A 132 -15.06 9.54 19.09
N ASP A 133 -14.00 10.15 18.54
CA ASP A 133 -12.60 9.83 18.88
C ASP A 133 -12.04 10.59 20.09
N GLN A 134 -12.91 11.25 20.85
CA GLN A 134 -12.61 12.00 22.07
C GLN A 134 -11.72 13.25 21.90
N ARG A 135 -11.17 13.53 20.72
CA ARG A 135 -10.42 14.74 20.42
C ARG A 135 -11.34 15.96 20.41
N ALA A 136 -10.89 17.07 21.00
CA ALA A 136 -11.60 18.35 20.92
C ALA A 136 -11.61 18.89 19.48
N PRO A 137 -12.60 19.71 19.08
CA PRO A 137 -12.68 20.28 17.73
C PRO A 137 -11.41 20.96 17.25
N HIS A 138 -10.77 21.77 18.11
CA HIS A 138 -9.54 22.47 17.76
C HIS A 138 -8.36 21.51 17.53
N GLU A 139 -8.25 20.42 18.29
CA GLU A 139 -7.23 19.39 18.13
C GLU A 139 -7.41 18.65 16.79
N LYS A 140 -8.66 18.36 16.38
CA LYS A 140 -8.98 17.79 15.08
C LYS A 140 -8.53 18.69 13.95
N ILE A 141 -8.87 19.98 14.01
CA ILE A 141 -8.49 20.97 13.00
C ILE A 141 -6.97 21.14 12.92
N GLU A 142 -6.28 21.24 14.07
CA GLU A 142 -4.83 21.33 14.10
C GLU A 142 -4.15 20.08 13.52
N ARG A 143 -4.66 18.91 13.87
CA ARG A 143 -4.14 17.64 13.36
C ARG A 143 -4.27 17.53 11.85
N ILE A 144 -5.43 17.86 11.28
CA ILE A 144 -5.67 17.90 9.83
C ILE A 144 -4.68 18.84 9.13
N ARG A 145 -4.50 20.05 9.70
CA ARG A 145 -3.61 21.09 9.14
C ARG A 145 -2.15 20.68 9.16
N THR A 146 -1.71 20.00 10.23
CA THR A 146 -0.31 19.62 10.45
C THR A 146 0.10 18.42 9.59
N LEU A 147 -0.79 17.45 9.39
CA LEU A 147 -0.47 16.21 8.68
C LEU A 147 -0.21 16.41 7.19
N ARG A 148 -0.87 17.37 6.55
CA ARG A 148 -0.76 17.61 5.11
C ARG A 148 -0.84 16.31 4.29
N PRO A 149 -1.95 15.58 4.31
CA PRO A 149 -2.10 14.35 3.53
C PRO A 149 -2.09 14.64 2.03
N ASP A 150 -1.82 13.64 1.21
CA ASP A 150 -1.99 13.74 -0.25
C ASP A 150 -3.48 13.75 -0.64
N MET A 151 -4.31 13.10 0.17
CA MET A 151 -5.75 12.95 -0.05
C MET A 151 -6.48 12.63 1.24
N VAL A 152 -7.77 12.95 1.31
CA VAL A 152 -8.66 12.57 2.42
C VAL A 152 -9.81 11.72 1.92
N LEU A 153 -10.13 10.63 2.63
CA LEU A 153 -11.35 9.87 2.45
C LEU A 153 -12.34 10.19 3.57
N LEU A 154 -13.44 10.83 3.22
CA LEU A 154 -14.52 11.19 4.15
C LEU A 154 -15.71 10.24 3.96
N SER A 155 -16.10 9.55 5.03
CA SER A 155 -17.22 8.61 5.04
C SER A 155 -18.09 8.81 6.29
N GLY A 156 -19.33 8.37 6.22
CA GLY A 156 -20.18 8.34 7.40
C GLY A 156 -21.67 8.37 7.12
N GLY A 157 -22.39 7.73 8.02
CA GLY A 157 -23.81 7.50 7.89
C GLY A 157 -24.16 6.41 6.87
N THR A 158 -25.23 5.66 7.15
CA THR A 158 -25.89 4.80 6.16
C THR A 158 -26.81 5.66 5.28
N ASP A 159 -27.15 5.18 4.11
CA ASP A 159 -28.10 5.88 3.23
C ASP A 159 -29.47 5.96 3.91
N GLY A 160 -30.10 7.13 3.86
CA GLY A 160 -31.32 7.42 4.61
C GLY A 160 -31.12 7.67 6.11
N GLY A 161 -29.89 7.64 6.59
CA GLY A 161 -29.53 7.90 7.99
C GLY A 161 -29.24 9.37 8.30
N THR A 162 -28.72 9.62 9.53
CA THR A 162 -28.40 10.97 9.98
C THR A 162 -27.24 11.59 9.21
N VAL A 163 -27.43 12.80 8.68
CA VAL A 163 -26.43 13.55 7.91
C VAL A 163 -25.52 14.44 8.77
N ARG A 164 -25.99 14.85 9.95
CA ARG A 164 -25.36 15.89 10.79
C ARG A 164 -23.87 15.62 11.07
N HIS A 165 -23.54 14.42 11.52
CA HIS A 165 -22.17 14.12 11.99
C HIS A 165 -21.14 14.04 10.88
N VAL A 166 -21.53 13.62 9.67
CA VAL A 166 -20.60 13.63 8.53
C VAL A 166 -20.39 15.03 7.99
N VAL A 167 -21.41 15.89 8.06
CA VAL A 167 -21.30 17.32 7.75
C VAL A 167 -20.37 18.03 8.74
N GLU A 168 -20.47 17.74 10.04
CA GLU A 168 -19.56 18.26 11.07
C GLU A 168 -18.08 17.89 10.78
N LEU A 169 -17.81 16.66 10.34
CA LEU A 169 -16.47 16.28 9.90
C LEU A 169 -16.00 17.08 8.67
N ALA A 170 -16.88 17.34 7.72
CA ALA A 170 -16.58 18.20 6.58
C ALA A 170 -16.29 19.65 7.01
N GLU A 171 -16.99 20.17 8.01
CA GLU A 171 -16.72 21.49 8.59
C GLU A 171 -15.33 21.57 9.21
N PHE A 172 -14.85 20.52 9.91
CA PHE A 172 -13.47 20.47 10.42
C PHE A 172 -12.45 20.48 9.28
N LEU A 173 -12.69 19.72 8.20
CA LEU A 173 -11.84 19.73 7.01
C LEU A 173 -11.82 21.12 6.36
N ALA A 174 -12.99 21.75 6.20
CA ALA A 174 -13.13 23.10 5.65
C ALA A 174 -12.40 24.15 6.50
N ALA A 175 -12.55 24.08 7.84
CA ALA A 175 -11.90 25.00 8.79
C ALA A 175 -10.38 24.81 8.83
N ALA A 176 -9.91 23.57 8.68
CA ALA A 176 -8.49 23.27 8.61
C ALA A 176 -7.86 23.76 7.30
N ASN A 177 -8.60 23.74 6.20
CA ASN A 177 -8.14 24.10 4.86
C ASN A 177 -6.77 23.52 4.54
N PRO A 178 -6.60 22.19 4.63
CA PRO A 178 -5.30 21.54 4.47
C PRO A 178 -4.79 21.69 3.05
N ARG A 179 -3.47 21.75 2.92
CA ARG A 179 -2.78 21.73 1.62
C ARG A 179 -2.19 20.35 1.39
N PRO A 180 -2.22 19.84 0.17
CA PRO A 180 -1.59 18.55 -0.14
C PRO A 180 -0.08 18.61 0.16
N ARG A 181 0.51 17.46 0.44
CA ARG A 181 1.95 17.31 0.69
C ARG A 181 2.77 17.67 -0.54
N LEU A 182 2.37 17.17 -1.70
CA LEU A 182 3.01 17.40 -2.98
C LEU A 182 2.20 18.41 -3.81
N GLY A 183 2.87 19.47 -4.26
CA GLY A 183 2.26 20.51 -5.09
C GLY A 183 1.47 21.57 -4.30
N ALA A 184 1.84 22.84 -4.52
CA ALA A 184 1.15 23.99 -3.90
C ALA A 184 0.05 24.59 -4.78
N SER A 185 -0.09 24.10 -6.03
CA SER A 185 -0.90 24.73 -7.07
C SER A 185 -2.31 24.13 -7.23
N PHE A 186 -2.65 23.08 -6.50
CA PHE A 186 -3.96 22.45 -6.56
C PHE A 186 -4.59 22.27 -5.17
N MET A 187 -5.91 22.13 -5.14
CA MET A 187 -6.65 21.86 -3.92
C MET A 187 -6.46 20.41 -3.47
N LEU A 188 -6.60 20.19 -2.16
CA LEU A 188 -6.53 18.83 -1.62
C LEU A 188 -7.68 18.00 -2.17
N PRO A 189 -7.42 16.82 -2.80
CA PRO A 189 -8.47 15.89 -3.18
C PRO A 189 -9.16 15.31 -1.94
N ILE A 190 -10.49 15.38 -1.92
CA ILE A 190 -11.33 14.73 -0.90
C ILE A 190 -12.31 13.80 -1.58
N VAL A 191 -12.19 12.51 -1.32
CA VAL A 191 -13.16 11.50 -1.74
C VAL A 191 -14.26 11.40 -0.69
N TYR A 192 -15.48 11.72 -1.06
CA TYR A 192 -16.65 11.52 -0.22
C TYR A 192 -17.35 10.21 -0.59
N ALA A 193 -17.39 9.28 0.35
CA ALA A 193 -17.98 7.96 0.21
C ALA A 193 -18.88 7.63 1.41
N GLY A 194 -19.80 8.54 1.72
CA GLY A 194 -20.74 8.44 2.85
C GLY A 194 -22.21 8.52 2.39
N ASN A 195 -23.08 8.79 3.37
CA ASN A 195 -24.52 8.89 3.17
C ASN A 195 -24.86 9.80 1.98
N LYS A 196 -25.59 9.26 1.00
CA LYS A 196 -26.00 10.00 -0.22
C LYS A 196 -26.84 11.25 0.09
N ASP A 197 -27.62 11.23 1.18
CA ASP A 197 -28.48 12.35 1.55
C ASP A 197 -27.69 13.55 2.09
N ALA A 198 -26.42 13.34 2.46
CA ALA A 198 -25.52 14.43 2.90
C ALA A 198 -24.75 15.09 1.74
N GLN A 199 -24.76 14.53 0.52
CA GLN A 199 -23.93 14.99 -0.60
C GLN A 199 -24.11 16.48 -0.91
N ALA A 200 -25.33 17.01 -0.83
CA ALA A 200 -25.59 18.43 -1.10
C ALA A 200 -24.90 19.33 -0.06
N ALA A 201 -25.04 19.01 1.24
CA ALA A 201 -24.40 19.76 2.32
C ALA A 201 -22.86 19.62 2.28
N ILE A 202 -22.33 18.46 1.92
CA ILE A 202 -20.90 18.25 1.74
C ILE A 202 -20.34 19.10 0.59
N LYS A 203 -21.06 19.18 -0.55
CA LYS A 203 -20.69 20.06 -1.66
C LYS A 203 -20.69 21.54 -1.25
N GLU A 204 -21.68 21.97 -0.49
CA GLU A 204 -21.76 23.34 0.02
C GLU A 204 -20.61 23.66 0.98
N THR A 205 -20.22 22.70 1.84
CA THR A 205 -19.20 22.91 2.86
C THR A 205 -17.77 22.89 2.29
N LEU A 206 -17.48 22.02 1.31
CA LEU A 206 -16.13 21.75 0.81
C LEU A 206 -15.86 22.22 -0.62
N GLY A 207 -16.89 22.52 -1.42
CA GLY A 207 -16.76 22.68 -2.87
C GLY A 207 -15.83 23.80 -3.35
N ASP A 208 -15.59 24.84 -2.54
CA ASP A 208 -14.65 25.93 -2.82
C ASP A 208 -13.29 25.78 -2.10
N LYS A 209 -13.13 24.75 -1.27
CA LYS A 209 -11.96 24.55 -0.40
C LYS A 209 -11.17 23.29 -0.71
N ALA A 210 -11.78 22.34 -1.43
CA ALA A 210 -11.19 21.06 -1.77
C ALA A 210 -11.61 20.63 -3.17
N GLU A 211 -10.81 19.75 -3.81
CA GLU A 211 -11.23 19.03 -5.01
C GLU A 211 -12.09 17.85 -4.58
N LEU A 212 -13.41 18.06 -4.57
CA LEU A 212 -14.36 17.10 -4.01
C LEU A 212 -14.79 16.05 -5.06
N HIS A 213 -14.56 14.80 -4.76
CA HIS A 213 -14.99 13.64 -5.55
C HIS A 213 -16.02 12.85 -4.76
N ILE A 214 -17.13 12.49 -5.39
CA ILE A 214 -18.23 11.78 -4.73
C ILE A 214 -18.37 10.40 -5.34
N THR A 215 -18.30 9.37 -4.49
CA THR A 215 -18.50 7.97 -4.87
C THR A 215 -19.67 7.37 -4.12
N ASP A 216 -19.95 6.10 -4.38
CA ASP A 216 -20.91 5.34 -3.61
C ASP A 216 -20.51 5.23 -2.14
N ASN A 217 -21.52 5.13 -1.27
CA ASN A 217 -21.29 5.00 0.17
C ASN A 217 -20.55 3.71 0.50
N LEU A 218 -19.47 3.82 1.27
CA LEU A 218 -18.69 2.68 1.79
C LEU A 218 -19.53 1.71 2.63
N ARG A 219 -20.57 2.22 3.26
CA ARG A 219 -21.47 1.45 4.10
C ARG A 219 -22.93 1.91 3.90
N PRO A 220 -23.53 1.56 2.75
CA PRO A 220 -24.90 1.99 2.43
C PRO A 220 -25.93 1.48 3.43
N VAL A 221 -25.66 0.30 4.04
CA VAL A 221 -26.37 -0.27 5.17
C VAL A 221 -25.37 -0.77 6.22
N LEU A 222 -25.78 -0.92 7.48
CA LEU A 222 -24.88 -1.23 8.59
C LEU A 222 -24.10 -2.54 8.38
N GLU A 223 -24.73 -3.55 7.82
CA GLU A 223 -24.21 -4.91 7.68
C GLU A 223 -23.34 -5.12 6.45
N ARG A 224 -23.35 -4.19 5.48
CA ARG A 224 -22.65 -4.38 4.20
C ARG A 224 -21.71 -3.24 3.87
N GLU A 225 -20.49 -3.60 3.54
CA GLU A 225 -19.49 -2.70 2.97
C GLU A 225 -19.49 -2.73 1.45
N ASN A 226 -19.21 -1.58 0.84
CA ASN A 226 -19.02 -1.38 -0.59
C ASN A 226 -17.75 -0.55 -0.81
N LEU A 227 -16.58 -1.20 -0.73
CA LEU A 227 -15.29 -0.51 -0.71
C LEU A 227 -14.73 -0.22 -2.11
N ALA A 228 -15.13 -0.99 -3.12
CA ALA A 228 -14.56 -0.93 -4.47
C ALA A 228 -14.67 0.47 -5.10
N PRO A 229 -15.83 1.15 -5.15
CA PRO A 229 -15.93 2.45 -5.81
C PRO A 229 -14.98 3.51 -5.24
N ALA A 230 -14.80 3.51 -3.90
CA ALA A 230 -13.87 4.44 -3.28
C ALA A 230 -12.39 4.07 -3.53
N ARG A 231 -12.07 2.78 -3.64
CA ARG A 231 -10.73 2.32 -4.00
C ARG A 231 -10.36 2.75 -5.41
N ASP A 232 -11.26 2.57 -6.36
CA ASP A 232 -11.06 2.93 -7.76
C ASP A 232 -10.85 4.45 -7.89
N GLU A 233 -11.68 5.26 -7.25
CA GLU A 233 -11.51 6.72 -7.24
C GLU A 233 -10.20 7.18 -6.59
N ILE A 234 -9.81 6.58 -5.45
CA ILE A 234 -8.53 6.86 -4.79
C ILE A 234 -7.37 6.52 -5.72
N HIS A 235 -7.45 5.41 -6.45
CA HIS A 235 -6.42 5.00 -7.39
C HIS A 235 -6.26 6.00 -8.54
N ASP A 236 -7.36 6.42 -9.16
CA ASP A 236 -7.36 7.39 -10.26
C ASP A 236 -6.79 8.74 -9.81
N LEU A 237 -7.19 9.20 -8.64
CA LEU A 237 -6.68 10.44 -8.06
C LEU A 237 -5.20 10.35 -7.65
N PHE A 238 -4.76 9.19 -7.19
CA PHE A 238 -3.34 8.96 -6.90
C PHE A 238 -2.47 9.15 -8.14
N LEU A 239 -2.87 8.58 -9.26
CA LEU A 239 -2.16 8.74 -10.53
C LEU A 239 -2.13 10.20 -10.96
N LYS A 240 -3.26 10.90 -10.85
CA LYS A 240 -3.42 12.27 -11.33
C LYS A 240 -2.72 13.33 -10.45
N HIS A 241 -2.81 13.20 -9.14
CA HIS A 241 -2.42 14.25 -8.19
C HIS A 241 -1.12 13.96 -7.43
N VAL A 242 -0.79 12.69 -7.21
CA VAL A 242 0.40 12.32 -6.44
C VAL A 242 1.54 11.90 -7.37
N MET A 243 1.30 10.88 -8.17
CA MET A 243 2.31 10.34 -9.09
C MET A 243 2.78 11.39 -10.10
N ALA A 244 1.85 12.10 -10.72
CA ALA A 244 2.19 13.11 -11.73
C ALA A 244 3.00 14.30 -11.17
N GLN A 245 3.03 14.50 -9.86
CA GLN A 245 3.80 15.57 -9.19
C GLN A 245 5.15 15.09 -8.65
N ALA A 246 5.36 13.79 -8.50
CA ALA A 246 6.63 13.26 -8.02
C ALA A 246 7.74 13.39 -9.08
N PRO A 247 9.00 13.62 -8.67
CA PRO A 247 10.10 13.88 -9.60
C PRO A 247 10.35 12.73 -10.58
N GLY A 248 10.31 13.04 -11.90
CA GLY A 248 10.55 12.10 -12.98
C GLY A 248 9.34 11.25 -13.39
N TYR A 249 8.24 11.23 -12.62
CA TYR A 249 7.10 10.35 -12.93
C TYR A 249 6.37 10.71 -14.22
N LYS A 250 6.27 11.98 -14.60
CA LYS A 250 5.70 12.34 -15.90
C LYS A 250 6.42 11.67 -17.08
N LYS A 251 7.75 11.55 -16.96
CA LYS A 251 8.58 10.88 -17.97
C LYS A 251 8.36 9.36 -17.88
N LEU A 252 8.38 8.77 -16.70
CA LEU A 252 8.11 7.34 -16.48
C LEU A 252 6.73 6.93 -17.01
N MET A 253 5.69 7.74 -16.75
CA MET A 253 4.34 7.51 -17.28
C MET A 253 4.27 7.52 -18.81
N SER A 254 5.18 8.20 -19.50
CA SER A 254 5.25 8.19 -20.96
C SER A 254 5.90 6.93 -21.54
N TRP A 255 6.58 6.12 -20.74
CA TRP A 255 7.25 4.89 -21.15
C TRP A 255 6.38 3.65 -20.99
N VAL A 256 5.46 3.66 -20.03
CA VAL A 256 4.65 2.48 -19.68
C VAL A 256 3.51 2.24 -20.66
N GLY A 257 3.24 0.98 -20.94
CA GLY A 257 2.11 0.55 -21.77
C GLY A 257 0.79 0.41 -21.01
N ALA A 258 0.82 0.52 -19.67
CA ALA A 258 -0.35 0.51 -18.79
C ALA A 258 -0.14 1.53 -17.64
N PRO A 259 -1.20 2.01 -16.98
CA PRO A 259 -1.07 2.91 -15.85
C PRO A 259 -0.17 2.34 -14.75
N ILE A 260 0.68 3.21 -14.18
CA ILE A 260 1.55 2.80 -13.05
C ILE A 260 0.67 2.51 -11.83
N MET A 261 0.84 1.35 -11.23
CA MET A 261 0.09 0.97 -10.02
C MET A 261 0.91 1.27 -8.75
N PRO A 262 0.25 1.62 -7.63
CA PRO A 262 0.90 1.54 -6.33
C PRO A 262 1.38 0.11 -6.07
N THR A 263 2.65 -0.08 -5.70
CA THR A 263 3.21 -1.43 -5.44
C THR A 263 2.32 -2.26 -4.51
N PRO A 264 1.83 -1.71 -3.38
CA PRO A 264 1.01 -2.52 -2.49
C PRO A 264 -0.35 -2.91 -3.07
N ALA A 265 -0.92 -2.12 -3.99
CA ALA A 265 -2.16 -2.49 -4.67
C ALA A 265 -1.90 -3.67 -5.63
N ALA A 266 -0.82 -3.59 -6.43
CA ALA A 266 -0.43 -4.66 -7.34
C ALA A 266 -0.12 -5.98 -6.60
N VAL A 267 0.56 -5.92 -5.45
CA VAL A 267 0.81 -7.10 -4.60
C VAL A 267 -0.51 -7.67 -4.06
N GLY A 268 -1.43 -6.81 -3.62
CA GLY A 268 -2.76 -7.23 -3.17
C GLY A 268 -3.56 -7.95 -4.25
N ASP A 269 -3.56 -7.43 -5.47
CA ASP A 269 -4.24 -8.05 -6.61
C ASP A 269 -3.64 -9.42 -6.96
N LEU A 270 -2.30 -9.54 -6.92
CA LEU A 270 -1.62 -10.82 -7.13
C LEU A 270 -2.01 -11.85 -6.07
N ILE A 271 -2.03 -11.47 -4.79
CA ILE A 271 -2.41 -12.35 -3.68
C ILE A 271 -3.86 -12.82 -3.85
N GLN A 272 -4.78 -11.90 -4.14
CA GLN A 272 -6.19 -12.24 -4.40
C GLN A 272 -6.33 -13.19 -5.59
N HIS A 273 -5.62 -12.91 -6.69
CA HIS A 273 -5.65 -13.76 -7.87
C HIS A 273 -5.14 -15.19 -7.57
N VAL A 274 -4.03 -15.33 -6.85
CA VAL A 274 -3.50 -16.64 -6.45
C VAL A 274 -4.45 -17.35 -5.49
N ALA A 275 -5.01 -16.62 -4.52
CA ALA A 275 -5.97 -17.17 -3.57
C ALA A 275 -7.21 -17.73 -4.26
N GLN A 276 -7.76 -16.98 -5.21
CA GLN A 276 -8.95 -17.37 -5.98
C GLN A 276 -8.66 -18.53 -6.94
N SER A 277 -7.60 -18.40 -7.75
CA SER A 277 -7.27 -19.40 -8.79
C SER A 277 -6.87 -20.76 -8.21
N ARG A 278 -6.30 -20.79 -7.01
CA ARG A 278 -5.85 -22.02 -6.34
C ARG A 278 -6.78 -22.47 -5.21
N GLY A 279 -7.82 -21.70 -4.88
CA GLY A 279 -8.73 -22.01 -3.78
C GLY A 279 -8.06 -21.97 -2.38
N LEU A 280 -7.00 -21.17 -2.22
CA LEU A 280 -6.19 -21.14 -0.98
C LEU A 280 -6.60 -19.98 -0.07
N ASN A 281 -6.41 -20.16 1.24
CA ASN A 281 -6.31 -19.07 2.18
C ASN A 281 -4.85 -18.61 2.22
N ILE A 282 -4.61 -17.31 2.00
CA ILE A 282 -3.25 -16.77 1.85
C ILE A 282 -2.99 -15.67 2.86
N VAL A 283 -1.80 -15.69 3.43
CA VAL A 283 -1.18 -14.55 4.08
C VAL A 283 0.05 -14.16 3.28
N GLY A 284 0.06 -12.96 2.75
CA GLY A 284 1.18 -12.39 2.01
C GLY A 284 1.87 -11.30 2.83
N VAL A 285 3.17 -11.14 2.62
CA VAL A 285 3.98 -10.12 3.29
C VAL A 285 4.85 -9.42 2.26
N ASP A 286 4.87 -8.09 2.32
CA ASP A 286 5.85 -7.26 1.62
C ASP A 286 6.62 -6.43 2.65
N ILE A 287 7.94 -6.69 2.78
CA ILE A 287 8.83 -5.95 3.68
C ILE A 287 9.66 -4.99 2.85
N GLY A 288 9.32 -3.71 2.94
CA GLY A 288 10.05 -2.65 2.27
C GLY A 288 11.12 -1.98 3.14
N GLY A 289 11.78 -0.98 2.57
CA GLY A 289 12.75 -0.16 3.29
C GLY A 289 12.13 0.76 4.35
N ALA A 290 10.90 1.22 4.13
CA ALA A 290 10.17 2.13 5.00
C ALA A 290 8.98 1.48 5.71
N THR A 291 8.26 0.57 5.04
CA THR A 291 7.00 -0.04 5.49
C THR A 291 7.08 -1.56 5.46
N THR A 292 6.22 -2.19 6.24
CA THR A 292 5.88 -3.62 6.11
C THR A 292 4.38 -3.75 5.89
N ASP A 293 4.00 -4.40 4.80
CA ASP A 293 2.63 -4.64 4.42
C ASP A 293 2.26 -6.11 4.68
N ILE A 294 1.11 -6.33 5.32
CA ILE A 294 0.54 -7.65 5.51
C ILE A 294 -0.79 -7.72 4.77
N PHE A 295 -0.93 -8.77 3.99
CA PHE A 295 -2.14 -9.10 3.24
C PHE A 295 -2.72 -10.39 3.75
N SER A 296 -4.04 -10.50 3.82
CA SER A 296 -4.72 -11.77 4.06
C SER A 296 -5.95 -11.90 3.18
N ASP A 297 -6.11 -13.06 2.57
CA ASP A 297 -7.29 -13.42 1.78
C ASP A 297 -7.80 -14.78 2.25
N PHE A 298 -8.93 -14.77 2.96
CA PHE A 298 -9.53 -15.96 3.58
C PHE A 298 -10.95 -16.18 3.11
N LEU A 299 -11.30 -17.44 2.95
CA LEU A 299 -12.68 -17.85 2.76
C LEU A 299 -13.41 -17.78 4.10
N ALA A 300 -14.31 -16.81 4.27
CA ALA A 300 -15.12 -16.71 5.47
C ALA A 300 -16.24 -17.76 5.47
N PRO A 301 -16.49 -18.42 6.60
CA PRO A 301 -17.65 -19.30 6.71
C PRO A 301 -18.94 -18.50 6.53
N PRO A 302 -20.01 -19.10 5.96
CA PRO A 302 -21.29 -18.43 5.80
C PRO A 302 -21.83 -17.97 7.16
N PRO A 303 -22.57 -16.85 7.21
CA PRO A 303 -23.22 -16.37 8.44
C PRO A 303 -24.06 -17.45 9.08
N LYS A 304 -24.07 -17.50 10.42
CA LYS A 304 -24.90 -18.48 11.16
C LYS A 304 -26.38 -18.30 10.80
N GLY A 305 -26.98 -19.33 10.22
CA GLY A 305 -28.40 -19.35 9.85
C GLY A 305 -28.67 -19.22 8.35
N GLU A 306 -27.63 -19.02 7.53
CA GLU A 306 -27.72 -19.14 6.08
C GLU A 306 -27.38 -20.56 5.62
N PRO A 307 -28.01 -21.06 4.52
CA PRO A 307 -27.63 -22.36 3.97
C PRO A 307 -26.16 -22.34 3.58
N ALA A 308 -25.48 -23.48 3.67
CA ALA A 308 -24.10 -23.66 3.25
C ALA A 308 -23.97 -23.31 1.75
N GLY A 309 -23.68 -22.03 1.48
CA GLY A 309 -23.32 -21.49 0.17
C GLY A 309 -21.81 -21.38 0.05
N GLU A 310 -21.33 -21.03 -1.14
CA GLU A 310 -19.94 -20.68 -1.35
C GLU A 310 -19.57 -19.54 -0.39
N GLY A 311 -18.59 -19.80 0.51
CA GLY A 311 -18.13 -18.79 1.47
C GLY A 311 -17.63 -17.54 0.77
N GLN A 312 -17.87 -16.38 1.35
CA GLN A 312 -17.39 -15.12 0.81
C GLN A 312 -15.90 -14.95 1.16
N ARG A 313 -15.07 -14.65 0.17
CA ARG A 313 -13.66 -14.29 0.42
C ARG A 313 -13.58 -12.90 1.06
N VAL A 314 -12.72 -12.79 2.04
CA VAL A 314 -12.47 -11.54 2.77
C VAL A 314 -10.99 -11.20 2.62
N PHE A 315 -10.72 -10.15 1.84
CA PHE A 315 -9.40 -9.62 1.64
C PHE A 315 -9.13 -8.45 2.58
N ASN A 316 -7.99 -8.52 3.27
CA ASN A 316 -7.51 -7.46 4.15
C ASN A 316 -6.07 -7.09 3.83
N ARG A 317 -5.75 -5.83 4.03
CA ARG A 317 -4.39 -5.30 4.03
C ARG A 317 -4.18 -4.38 5.21
N SER A 318 -3.02 -4.46 5.83
CA SER A 318 -2.53 -3.46 6.78
C SER A 318 -1.16 -2.97 6.35
N VAL A 319 -0.85 -1.73 6.65
CA VAL A 319 0.45 -1.10 6.42
C VAL A 319 1.02 -0.69 7.76
N SER A 320 2.18 -1.24 8.09
CA SER A 320 2.98 -0.79 9.22
C SER A 320 3.99 0.25 8.72
N ALA A 321 3.58 1.51 8.74
CA ALA A 321 4.30 2.63 8.11
C ALA A 321 5.69 2.91 8.70
N ASN A 322 6.00 2.34 9.88
CA ASN A 322 7.23 2.58 10.60
C ASN A 322 8.04 1.30 10.88
N LEU A 323 7.72 0.19 10.22
CA LEU A 323 8.37 -1.10 10.44
C LEU A 323 9.12 -1.59 9.19
N GLY A 324 9.93 -0.72 8.59
CA GLY A 324 10.76 -1.06 7.43
C GLY A 324 12.20 -1.40 7.79
N MET A 325 12.91 -1.98 6.82
CA MET A 325 14.26 -2.53 6.99
C MET A 325 15.40 -1.52 6.72
N SER A 326 15.07 -0.27 6.37
CA SER A 326 16.06 0.76 6.05
C SER A 326 15.74 2.08 6.76
N TYR A 327 14.90 2.91 6.17
CA TYR A 327 14.53 4.22 6.74
C TYR A 327 13.88 4.13 8.11
N SER A 328 13.08 3.10 8.36
CA SER A 328 12.31 2.91 9.60
C SER A 328 12.92 1.88 10.56
N ILE A 329 14.11 1.38 10.28
CA ILE A 329 14.75 0.31 11.06
C ILE A 329 14.93 0.66 12.55
N SER A 330 15.12 1.95 12.86
CA SER A 330 15.21 2.44 14.24
C SER A 330 13.91 2.27 15.01
N ASN A 331 12.77 2.33 14.34
CA ASN A 331 11.46 2.15 14.99
C ASN A 331 11.26 0.68 15.35
N VAL A 332 11.71 -0.25 14.49
CA VAL A 332 11.73 -1.68 14.83
C VAL A 332 12.55 -1.90 16.09
N LEU A 333 13.77 -1.30 16.17
CA LEU A 333 14.60 -1.39 17.37
C LEU A 333 13.91 -0.77 18.61
N ALA A 334 13.28 0.41 18.44
CA ALA A 334 12.63 1.12 19.55
C ALA A 334 11.44 0.33 20.12
N GLU A 335 10.64 -0.31 19.26
CA GLU A 335 9.46 -1.07 19.67
C GLU A 335 9.80 -2.46 20.22
N THR A 336 10.82 -3.11 19.67
CA THR A 336 11.14 -4.49 20.06
C THR A 336 12.27 -4.59 21.09
N GLY A 337 13.24 -3.68 21.08
CA GLY A 337 14.45 -3.73 21.90
C GLY A 337 15.52 -4.70 21.38
N LEU A 338 16.78 -4.49 21.80
CA LEU A 338 17.93 -5.29 21.35
C LEU A 338 17.79 -6.76 21.70
N ALA A 339 17.37 -7.08 22.93
CA ALA A 339 17.26 -8.45 23.40
C ALA A 339 16.36 -9.34 22.52
N ASN A 340 15.27 -8.78 22.01
CA ASN A 340 14.36 -9.51 21.12
C ASN A 340 14.96 -9.75 19.73
N ILE A 341 15.78 -8.85 19.23
CA ILE A 341 16.50 -9.05 17.96
C ILE A 341 17.61 -10.09 18.17
N MET A 342 18.39 -9.95 19.23
CA MET A 342 19.56 -10.81 19.54
C MET A 342 19.17 -12.28 19.70
N ARG A 343 17.98 -12.59 20.24
CA ARG A 343 17.50 -13.98 20.38
C ARG A 343 17.39 -14.76 19.06
N TRP A 344 17.35 -14.06 17.92
CA TRP A 344 17.28 -14.66 16.58
C TRP A 344 18.66 -14.87 15.96
N LEU A 345 19.73 -14.33 16.58
CA LEU A 345 21.09 -14.50 16.07
C LEU A 345 21.63 -15.88 16.41
N PRO A 346 22.22 -16.61 15.45
CA PRO A 346 22.81 -17.92 15.70
C PRO A 346 24.24 -17.82 16.25
N PHE A 347 24.68 -16.63 16.68
CA PHE A 347 26.01 -16.34 17.23
C PHE A 347 25.90 -15.27 18.32
N ASP A 348 26.92 -15.21 19.19
CA ASP A 348 27.01 -14.19 20.21
C ASP A 348 27.45 -12.85 19.61
N MET A 349 26.79 -11.77 20.03
CA MET A 349 27.09 -10.41 19.60
C MET A 349 26.92 -9.46 20.78
N ASP A 350 27.74 -8.41 20.85
CA ASP A 350 27.56 -7.35 21.82
C ASP A 350 26.40 -6.42 21.45
N GLU A 351 25.66 -5.96 22.46
CA GLU A 351 24.53 -5.04 22.24
C GLU A 351 24.93 -3.72 21.60
N ALA A 352 26.13 -3.21 21.93
CA ALA A 352 26.64 -1.97 21.34
C ALA A 352 26.96 -2.15 19.85
N ASP A 353 27.57 -3.27 19.47
CA ASP A 353 27.83 -3.59 18.05
C ASP A 353 26.54 -3.72 17.24
N LEU A 354 25.55 -4.45 17.74
CA LEU A 354 24.24 -4.54 17.08
C LEU A 354 23.57 -3.16 16.91
N ARG A 355 23.60 -2.34 17.96
CA ARG A 355 23.04 -0.97 17.91
C ARG A 355 23.75 -0.11 16.88
N ASP A 356 25.07 -0.20 16.80
CA ASP A 356 25.85 0.61 15.84
C ASP A 356 25.63 0.13 14.40
N ARG A 357 25.47 -1.16 14.14
CA ARG A 357 25.11 -1.70 12.83
C ARG A 357 23.71 -1.21 12.40
N ILE A 358 22.72 -1.21 13.29
CA ILE A 358 21.39 -0.66 13.00
C ILE A 358 21.45 0.83 12.69
N LYS A 359 22.23 1.62 13.45
CA LYS A 359 22.43 3.05 13.19
C LYS A 359 23.13 3.30 11.84
N ASN A 360 24.12 2.48 11.50
CA ASN A 360 24.80 2.58 10.21
C ASN A 360 23.84 2.33 9.04
N LYS A 361 22.90 1.37 9.18
CA LYS A 361 21.85 1.13 8.18
C LYS A 361 20.91 2.33 8.04
N MET A 362 20.58 3.04 9.13
CA MET A 362 19.81 4.28 9.07
C MET A 362 20.50 5.39 8.27
N ILE A 363 21.82 5.52 8.43
CA ILE A 363 22.63 6.53 7.72
C ILE A 363 22.79 6.15 6.25
N ARG A 364 22.87 4.85 5.96
CA ARG A 364 23.08 4.30 4.62
C ARG A 364 21.99 3.28 4.28
N PRO A 365 20.76 3.72 4.02
CA PRO A 365 19.60 2.84 3.91
C PRO A 365 19.65 1.88 2.71
N THR A 366 20.44 2.20 1.69
CA THR A 366 20.60 1.38 0.47
C THR A 366 21.68 0.30 0.58
N THR A 367 22.39 0.20 1.72
CA THR A 367 23.40 -0.86 1.90
C THR A 367 22.75 -2.25 1.89
N VAL A 368 23.41 -3.19 1.24
CA VAL A 368 23.04 -4.62 1.24
C VAL A 368 24.07 -5.42 2.03
N PRO A 369 23.67 -6.51 2.71
CA PRO A 369 24.60 -7.36 3.44
C PRO A 369 25.53 -8.10 2.47
N HIS A 370 26.83 -8.01 2.69
CA HIS A 370 27.85 -8.73 1.91
C HIS A 370 28.33 -10.00 2.60
N LEU A 371 28.13 -10.10 3.91
CA LEU A 371 28.53 -11.25 4.72
C LEU A 371 27.30 -11.99 5.24
N LEU A 372 27.43 -13.30 5.42
CA LEU A 372 26.37 -14.13 5.99
C LEU A 372 25.94 -13.64 7.39
N GLU A 373 26.87 -13.16 8.19
CA GLU A 373 26.60 -12.58 9.50
C GLU A 373 25.68 -11.36 9.39
N GLU A 374 25.99 -10.43 8.48
CA GLU A 374 25.18 -9.23 8.24
C GLU A 374 23.76 -9.60 7.77
N LEU A 375 23.67 -10.59 6.87
CA LEU A 375 22.37 -11.11 6.42
C LEU A 375 21.56 -11.71 7.58
N LYS A 376 22.21 -12.44 8.51
CA LYS A 376 21.57 -13.00 9.69
C LYS A 376 21.05 -11.91 10.64
N ILE A 377 21.77 -10.81 10.78
CA ILE A 377 21.34 -9.65 11.56
C ILE A 377 20.09 -9.01 10.89
N GLU A 378 20.13 -8.77 9.58
CA GLU A 378 18.95 -8.24 8.89
C GLU A 378 17.75 -9.19 8.98
N GLN A 379 17.93 -10.49 8.86
CA GLN A 379 16.88 -11.48 9.08
C GLN A 379 16.30 -11.44 10.50
N ALA A 380 17.14 -11.24 11.52
CA ALA A 380 16.71 -11.12 12.91
C ALA A 380 15.80 -9.88 13.10
N ILE A 381 16.19 -8.75 12.52
CA ILE A 381 15.41 -7.50 12.55
C ILE A 381 14.10 -7.67 11.79
N ALA A 382 14.15 -8.29 10.60
CA ALA A 382 12.96 -8.55 9.77
C ALA A 382 11.91 -9.41 10.51
N ARG A 383 12.36 -10.42 11.26
CA ARG A 383 11.46 -11.26 12.08
C ARG A 383 10.69 -10.45 13.13
N GLU A 384 11.36 -9.49 13.77
CA GLU A 384 10.70 -8.62 14.75
C GLU A 384 9.77 -7.61 14.06
N ALA A 385 10.17 -7.03 12.93
CA ALA A 385 9.30 -6.17 12.13
C ALA A 385 8.03 -6.91 11.70
N LEU A 386 8.16 -8.13 11.22
CA LEU A 386 7.04 -9.01 10.84
C LEU A 386 6.14 -9.31 12.04
N ARG A 387 6.69 -9.69 13.18
CA ARG A 387 5.91 -9.98 14.39
C ARG A 387 5.04 -8.79 14.77
N LEU A 388 5.62 -7.59 14.82
CA LEU A 388 4.89 -6.36 15.13
C LEU A 388 3.82 -6.03 14.08
N ALA A 389 4.17 -6.17 12.80
CA ALA A 389 3.23 -5.94 11.70
C ALA A 389 2.05 -6.93 11.73
N PHE A 390 2.29 -8.20 12.06
CA PHE A 390 1.21 -9.18 12.25
C PHE A 390 0.30 -8.85 13.43
N GLU A 391 0.84 -8.36 14.53
CA GLU A 391 0.03 -7.92 15.67
C GLU A 391 -0.90 -6.76 15.28
N GLN A 392 -0.38 -5.79 14.52
CA GLN A 392 -1.18 -4.69 13.97
C GLN A 392 -2.24 -5.20 12.97
N HIS A 393 -1.86 -6.12 12.09
CA HIS A 393 -2.79 -6.72 11.11
C HIS A 393 -3.95 -7.45 11.80
N LYS A 394 -3.68 -8.24 12.83
CA LYS A 394 -4.72 -8.93 13.62
C LYS A 394 -5.71 -7.93 14.23
N GLN A 395 -5.23 -6.81 14.78
CA GLN A 395 -6.10 -5.79 15.36
C GLN A 395 -7.02 -5.16 14.30
N LEU A 396 -6.48 -4.83 13.11
CA LEU A 396 -7.26 -4.27 12.02
C LEU A 396 -8.28 -5.25 11.48
N ALA A 397 -7.90 -6.50 11.33
CA ALA A 397 -8.75 -7.54 10.77
C ALA A 397 -9.87 -7.98 11.75
N VAL A 398 -9.68 -7.81 13.06
CA VAL A 398 -10.75 -7.99 14.07
C VAL A 398 -11.93 -7.05 13.81
N GLY A 399 -11.66 -5.78 13.42
CA GLY A 399 -12.69 -4.81 13.06
C GLY A 399 -13.47 -5.15 11.79
N LEU A 400 -12.94 -6.03 10.95
CA LEU A 400 -13.57 -6.46 9.70
C LEU A 400 -14.79 -7.36 9.89
N LYS A 401 -14.91 -8.00 11.02
CA LYS A 401 -16.01 -8.97 11.27
C LYS A 401 -17.31 -8.30 11.62
N GLY A 402 -17.64 -7.14 11.02
CA GLY A 402 -18.98 -6.54 11.05
C GLY A 402 -19.76 -6.92 12.32
N VAL A 403 -20.69 -6.26 12.78
CA VAL A 403 -21.62 -6.45 13.92
C VAL A 403 -21.76 -7.88 14.54
N GLN A 404 -21.17 -8.91 13.96
CA GLN A 404 -21.10 -10.24 14.57
C GLN A 404 -19.97 -10.30 15.59
N ARG A 405 -20.36 -10.19 16.85
CA ARG A 405 -19.52 -10.40 18.02
C ARG A 405 -18.73 -11.71 17.90
N GLY A 406 -17.41 -11.62 17.93
CA GLY A 406 -16.64 -12.61 18.64
C GLY A 406 -15.84 -13.62 17.85
N ARG A 407 -15.34 -13.33 16.61
CA ARG A 407 -14.23 -14.12 16.07
C ARG A 407 -13.09 -13.22 15.63
N THR A 408 -11.97 -13.36 16.27
CA THR A 408 -10.71 -12.71 15.89
C THR A 408 -10.07 -13.48 14.74
N ILE A 409 -9.17 -12.85 13.98
CA ILE A 409 -8.34 -13.59 13.00
C ILE A 409 -7.58 -14.73 13.69
N SER A 410 -7.16 -14.57 14.94
CA SER A 410 -6.54 -15.65 15.73
C SER A 410 -7.46 -16.87 15.87
N GLU A 411 -8.76 -16.68 16.11
CA GLU A 411 -9.72 -17.78 16.15
C GLU A 411 -9.94 -18.42 14.78
N SER A 412 -9.83 -17.65 13.68
CA SER A 412 -9.90 -18.18 12.31
C SER A 412 -8.65 -18.97 11.94
N PHE A 413 -7.48 -18.57 12.43
CA PHE A 413 -6.23 -19.32 12.23
C PHE A 413 -6.26 -20.65 12.98
N ASP A 414 -6.81 -20.69 14.19
CA ASP A 414 -6.91 -21.93 14.99
C ASP A 414 -7.95 -22.92 14.43
N GLU A 415 -9.04 -22.41 13.83
CA GLU A 415 -10.07 -23.26 13.21
C GLU A 415 -9.74 -23.71 11.78
N SER A 416 -8.84 -23.02 11.08
CA SER A 416 -8.43 -23.37 9.70
C SER A 416 -7.24 -24.33 9.63
N SER A 417 -6.84 -24.92 10.75
CA SER A 417 -5.71 -25.85 10.87
C SER A 417 -5.80 -27.13 10.02
N SER A 418 -6.84 -27.28 9.18
CA SER A 418 -7.01 -28.36 8.23
C SER A 418 -6.88 -27.95 6.76
N GLY A 419 -6.53 -26.71 6.47
CA GLY A 419 -6.39 -26.18 5.09
C GLY A 419 -4.95 -25.78 4.76
N ASP A 420 -4.52 -26.05 3.55
CA ASP A 420 -3.21 -25.66 3.04
C ASP A 420 -3.05 -24.12 3.12
N THR A 421 -2.21 -23.66 4.04
CA THR A 421 -1.84 -22.23 4.15
C THR A 421 -0.48 -22.04 3.49
N LEU A 422 -0.44 -21.29 2.40
CA LEU A 422 0.80 -20.91 1.74
C LEU A 422 1.29 -19.60 2.34
N ILE A 423 2.45 -19.62 2.98
CA ILE A 423 3.17 -18.42 3.44
C ILE A 423 4.18 -18.07 2.35
N THR A 424 3.99 -16.96 1.68
CA THR A 424 4.93 -16.43 0.67
C THR A 424 5.71 -15.26 1.23
#